data_7d30ee0cf49e5a5dc1ec844a47c559a4
#
_entry.id   7d30ee0cf49e5a5dc1ec844a47c559a4
#
_cell.length_a   1.000
_cell.length_b   1.000
_cell.length_c   1.000
_cell.angle_alpha   90.00
_cell.angle_beta   90.00
_cell.angle_gamma   90.00
#
_symmetry.space_group_name_H-M   'P 1'
#
loop_
_entity.id
_entity.type
_entity.pdbx_description
1 polymer ?
#
loop_
_entity_poly.entity_id
_entity_poly.type
_entity_poly.pdbx_seq_one_letter_code
_entity_poly.pdbx_strand_id
1 'polypeptide(L)'
;MDKLSLEGLNFETINLEIKEKILTITLNRPEKKNAINNVMMNELNYSLAFAKQEKSIRVIVIAAEGDIFCAGADLNRSESHSNVPKLPHAEDISLSLRHIYKPVICKIQGSVLAGALLMVTNSTHAISVNTAKFSAPEIHRGLWPFMVMA
;
A
#
# COMPACT_ATOMS: atom_id res chain seq x y z
N MET A 1 21.92 7.38 -6.85
CA MET A 1 21.03 6.57 -6.02
C MET A 1 21.44 5.12 -6.22
N ASP A 2 21.77 4.44 -5.15
CA ASP A 2 22.14 3.03 -5.20
C ASP A 2 20.97 2.19 -5.73
N LYS A 3 21.30 1.12 -6.46
CA LYS A 3 20.28 0.22 -7.00
C LYS A 3 19.61 -0.52 -5.84
N LEU A 4 18.29 -0.36 -5.69
CA LEU A 4 17.53 -1.10 -4.69
C LEU A 4 17.44 -2.58 -5.08
N SER A 5 17.40 -3.46 -4.08
CA SER A 5 17.23 -4.91 -4.24
C SER A 5 16.19 -5.42 -3.25
N LEU A 6 15.47 -6.47 -3.63
CA LEU A 6 14.58 -7.21 -2.71
C LEU A 6 15.29 -8.42 -2.11
N GLU A 7 16.47 -8.77 -2.61
CA GLU A 7 17.22 -9.95 -2.19
C GLU A 7 17.67 -9.83 -0.72
N GLY A 8 17.41 -10.87 0.06
CA GLY A 8 17.76 -10.91 1.47
C GLY A 8 16.88 -10.07 2.39
N LEU A 9 15.87 -9.35 1.88
CA LEU A 9 14.93 -8.61 2.70
C LEU A 9 13.78 -9.52 3.17
N ASN A 10 13.35 -9.32 4.40
CA ASN A 10 12.18 -9.97 4.98
C ASN A 10 11.08 -8.93 5.19
N PHE A 11 9.96 -9.11 4.51
CA PHE A 11 8.78 -8.28 4.62
C PHE A 11 7.81 -8.91 5.62
N GLU A 12 7.35 -8.13 6.60
CA GLU A 12 6.52 -8.62 7.71
C GLU A 12 5.03 -8.40 7.46
N THR A 13 4.69 -7.32 6.76
CA THR A 13 3.31 -6.84 6.64
C THR A 13 2.78 -6.89 5.21
N ILE A 14 3.64 -7.19 4.25
CA ILE A 14 3.27 -7.38 2.85
C ILE A 14 3.95 -8.63 2.28
N ASN A 15 3.35 -9.22 1.26
CA ASN A 15 3.97 -10.25 0.44
C ASN A 15 4.27 -9.66 -0.95
N LEU A 16 5.41 -10.06 -1.54
CA LEU A 16 5.82 -9.63 -2.87
C LEU A 16 5.95 -10.83 -3.80
N GLU A 17 5.39 -10.70 -4.99
CA GLU A 17 5.55 -11.66 -6.06
C GLU A 17 5.87 -10.93 -7.36
N ILE A 18 6.90 -11.39 -8.08
CA ILE A 18 7.23 -10.90 -9.43
C ILE A 18 6.98 -12.03 -10.41
N LYS A 19 6.01 -11.84 -11.29
CA LYS A 19 5.67 -12.79 -12.33
C LYS A 19 5.31 -12.04 -13.62
N GLU A 20 5.85 -12.49 -14.75
CA GLU A 20 5.53 -11.93 -16.09
C GLU A 20 5.62 -10.40 -16.17
N LYS A 21 6.64 -9.82 -15.54
CA LYS A 21 6.88 -8.36 -15.48
C LYS A 21 5.85 -7.59 -14.62
N ILE A 22 5.07 -8.29 -13.80
CA ILE A 22 4.13 -7.71 -12.84
C ILE A 22 4.71 -7.89 -11.45
N LEU A 23 4.80 -6.81 -10.69
CA LEU A 23 5.02 -6.88 -9.25
C LEU A 23 3.66 -6.86 -8.56
N THR A 24 3.32 -7.92 -7.87
CA THR A 24 2.17 -7.95 -6.96
C THR A 24 2.62 -7.67 -5.54
N ILE A 25 2.06 -6.64 -4.93
CA ILE A 25 2.24 -6.27 -3.53
C ILE A 25 0.94 -6.63 -2.82
N THR A 26 0.97 -7.63 -1.95
CA THR A 26 -0.21 -8.08 -1.22
C THR A 26 -0.11 -7.63 0.24
N LEU A 27 -1.03 -6.78 0.69
CA LEU A 27 -1.14 -6.39 2.10
C LEU A 27 -1.45 -7.64 2.93
N ASN A 28 -0.69 -7.90 3.98
CA ASN A 28 -0.74 -9.15 4.74
C ASN A 28 -0.75 -8.91 6.26
N ARG A 29 -1.73 -8.15 6.73
CA ARG A 29 -2.11 -8.00 8.14
C ARG A 29 -3.63 -8.20 8.31
N PRO A 30 -4.22 -9.33 7.86
CA PRO A 30 -5.66 -9.51 7.85
C PRO A 30 -6.28 -9.42 9.25
N GLU A 31 -5.58 -9.86 10.30
CA GLU A 31 -5.99 -9.77 11.71
C GLU A 31 -6.13 -8.32 12.20
N LYS A 32 -5.48 -7.37 11.54
CA LYS A 32 -5.60 -5.92 11.75
C LYS A 32 -6.34 -5.23 10.60
N LYS A 33 -7.11 -5.98 9.79
CA LYS A 33 -7.84 -5.47 8.62
C LYS A 33 -6.94 -4.71 7.67
N ASN A 34 -5.68 -5.13 7.53
CA ASN A 34 -4.65 -4.50 6.73
C ASN A 34 -4.45 -2.99 7.04
N ALA A 35 -4.67 -2.58 8.29
CA ALA A 35 -4.38 -1.22 8.72
C ALA A 35 -2.88 -0.91 8.57
N ILE A 36 -2.59 0.26 8.01
CA ILE A 36 -1.23 0.69 7.66
C ILE A 36 -0.54 1.24 8.90
N ASN A 37 0.42 0.48 9.42
CA ASN A 37 1.36 0.94 10.45
C ASN A 37 2.67 1.44 9.82
N ASN A 38 3.62 1.86 10.65
CA ASN A 38 4.91 2.36 10.18
C ASN A 38 5.73 1.31 9.42
N VAL A 39 5.62 0.02 9.80
CA VAL A 39 6.30 -1.08 9.10
C VAL A 39 5.73 -1.23 7.70
N MET A 40 4.42 -1.37 7.57
CA MET A 40 3.76 -1.52 6.27
C MET A 40 4.02 -0.30 5.37
N MET A 41 3.98 0.91 5.92
CA MET A 41 4.29 2.13 5.17
C MET A 41 5.71 2.10 4.61
N ASN A 42 6.69 1.70 5.43
CA ASN A 42 8.08 1.58 5.00
C ASN A 42 8.25 0.51 3.91
N GLU A 43 7.64 -0.64 4.10
CA GLU A 43 7.70 -1.77 3.16
C GLU A 43 7.04 -1.44 1.81
N LEU A 44 5.88 -0.77 1.83
CA LEU A 44 5.21 -0.28 0.63
C LEU A 44 6.08 0.73 -0.12
N ASN A 45 6.61 1.73 0.58
CA ASN A 45 7.46 2.74 -0.04
C ASN A 45 8.73 2.14 -0.66
N TYR A 46 9.37 1.20 0.05
CA TYR A 46 10.55 0.52 -0.48
C TYR A 46 10.22 -0.31 -1.73
N SER A 47 9.13 -1.06 -1.69
CA SER A 47 8.69 -1.90 -2.81
C SER A 47 8.31 -1.07 -4.04
N LEU A 48 7.64 0.06 -3.85
CA LEU A 48 7.31 0.99 -4.93
C LEU A 48 8.57 1.66 -5.51
N ALA A 49 9.51 2.08 -4.66
CA ALA A 49 10.78 2.65 -5.12
C ALA A 49 11.62 1.62 -5.89
N PHE A 50 11.67 0.38 -5.42
CA PHE A 50 12.29 -0.72 -6.16
C PHE A 50 11.60 -0.92 -7.52
N ALA A 51 10.26 -1.01 -7.53
CA ALA A 51 9.51 -1.18 -8.77
C ALA A 51 9.74 -0.02 -9.76
N LYS A 52 9.94 1.21 -9.26
CA LYS A 52 10.24 2.39 -10.09
C LYS A 52 11.57 2.24 -10.82
N GLN A 53 12.60 1.74 -10.16
CA GLN A 53 13.94 1.56 -10.73
C GLN A 53 14.06 0.30 -11.61
N GLU A 54 13.34 -0.77 -11.27
CA GLU A 54 13.48 -2.08 -11.92
C GLU A 54 12.79 -2.10 -13.30
N LYS A 55 13.58 -2.05 -14.37
CA LYS A 55 13.09 -1.95 -15.76
C LYS A 55 12.29 -3.18 -16.21
N SER A 56 12.51 -4.34 -15.61
CA SER A 56 11.78 -5.57 -15.94
C SER A 56 10.34 -5.52 -15.47
N ILE A 57 10.02 -4.73 -14.41
CA ILE A 57 8.66 -4.53 -13.92
C ILE A 57 7.95 -3.50 -14.79
N ARG A 58 6.81 -3.89 -15.35
CA ARG A 58 5.99 -3.05 -16.23
C ARG A 58 4.67 -2.60 -15.60
N VAL A 59 4.14 -3.39 -14.67
CA VAL A 59 2.87 -3.14 -13.98
C VAL A 59 3.02 -3.50 -12.51
N ILE A 60 2.31 -2.79 -11.65
CA ILE A 60 2.21 -3.07 -10.23
C ILE A 60 0.77 -3.39 -9.90
N VAL A 61 0.55 -4.45 -9.14
CA VAL A 61 -0.75 -4.81 -8.58
C VAL A 61 -0.66 -4.66 -7.07
N ILE A 62 -1.61 -3.92 -6.47
CA ILE A 62 -1.80 -3.88 -5.02
C ILE A 62 -3.02 -4.73 -4.69
N ALA A 63 -2.81 -5.77 -3.92
CA ALA A 63 -3.83 -6.71 -3.45
C ALA A 63 -3.82 -6.76 -1.92
N ALA A 64 -4.72 -7.53 -1.32
CA ALA A 64 -4.73 -7.72 0.13
C ALA A 64 -5.28 -9.10 0.49
N GLU A 65 -4.78 -9.65 1.61
CA GLU A 65 -5.31 -10.86 2.24
C GLU A 65 -6.51 -10.56 3.13
N GLY A 66 -7.37 -11.56 3.32
CA GLY A 66 -8.55 -11.47 4.20
C GLY A 66 -9.73 -10.72 3.57
N ASP A 67 -10.73 -10.40 4.41
CA ASP A 67 -12.03 -9.89 3.98
C ASP A 67 -12.07 -8.37 3.76
N ILE A 68 -11.07 -7.64 4.24
CA ILE A 68 -10.97 -6.19 4.12
C ILE A 68 -9.72 -5.85 3.31
N PHE A 69 -9.87 -5.03 2.28
CA PHE A 69 -8.72 -4.59 1.50
C PHE A 69 -7.75 -3.78 2.39
N CYS A 70 -8.24 -2.70 3.00
CA CYS A 70 -7.46 -1.94 3.96
C CYS A 70 -8.36 -1.02 4.78
N ALA A 71 -8.10 -0.95 6.10
CA ALA A 71 -8.86 -0.12 7.04
C ALA A 71 -8.31 1.29 7.25
N GLY A 72 -7.29 1.69 6.47
CA GLY A 72 -6.60 2.98 6.62
C GLY A 72 -5.45 2.94 7.60
N ALA A 73 -5.13 4.08 8.22
CA ALA A 73 -4.01 4.18 9.16
C ALA A 73 -4.27 3.38 10.44
N ASP A 74 -3.25 2.66 10.91
CA ASP A 74 -3.27 2.00 12.20
C ASP A 74 -3.17 3.07 13.31
N LEU A 75 -4.19 3.15 14.14
CA LEU A 75 -4.25 4.14 15.24
C LEU A 75 -3.40 3.71 16.45
N ASN A 76 -3.00 2.45 16.52
CA ASN A 76 -2.09 1.95 17.54
C ASN A 76 -0.65 2.27 17.11
N ARG A 77 -0.10 3.34 17.66
CA ARG A 77 1.29 3.75 17.45
C ARG A 77 2.24 2.85 18.23
N SER A 78 2.38 1.58 17.84
CA SER A 78 3.48 0.76 18.34
C SER A 78 4.76 1.16 17.61
N GLU A 79 5.85 1.35 18.35
CA GLU A 79 7.18 1.52 17.80
C GLU A 79 7.71 0.18 17.25
N SER A 80 7.12 -0.28 16.16
CA SER A 80 7.65 -1.41 15.42
C SER A 80 8.62 -0.92 14.35
N HIS A 81 9.77 -1.56 14.27
CA HIS A 81 10.80 -1.23 13.30
C HIS A 81 10.73 -2.23 12.16
N SER A 82 10.65 -1.76 10.95
CA SER A 82 10.76 -2.61 9.76
C SER A 82 12.19 -3.11 9.59
N ASN A 83 12.36 -4.37 9.19
CA ASN A 83 13.64 -4.95 8.77
C ASN A 83 14.05 -4.49 7.36
N VAL A 84 13.16 -3.82 6.65
CA VAL A 84 13.43 -3.22 5.35
C VAL A 84 14.06 -1.84 5.54
N PRO A 85 15.14 -1.50 4.80
CA PRO A 85 15.80 -0.21 4.94
C PRO A 85 14.85 0.97 4.73
N LYS A 86 14.99 2.00 5.56
CA LYS A 86 14.25 3.25 5.36
C LYS A 86 14.88 4.05 4.22
N LEU A 87 14.03 4.52 3.31
CA LEU A 87 14.47 5.43 2.26
C LEU A 87 14.68 6.84 2.84
N PRO A 88 15.76 7.56 2.44
CA PRO A 88 16.06 8.89 2.95
C PRO A 88 14.94 9.93 2.72
N HIS A 89 14.15 9.72 1.67
CA HIS A 89 13.07 10.60 1.25
C HIS A 89 11.79 9.77 1.03
N ALA A 90 11.39 8.99 2.06
CA ALA A 90 10.14 8.26 2.00
C ALA A 90 8.97 9.25 1.91
N GLU A 91 8.26 9.20 0.80
CA GLU A 91 7.06 10.00 0.57
C GLU A 91 5.84 9.35 1.24
N ASP A 92 4.76 10.12 1.38
CA ASP A 92 3.44 9.55 1.62
C ASP A 92 3.07 8.57 0.50
N ILE A 93 2.28 7.55 0.81
CA ILE A 93 1.91 6.50 -0.16
C ILE A 93 1.23 7.08 -1.41
N SER A 94 0.45 8.15 -1.25
CA SER A 94 -0.21 8.81 -2.37
C SER A 94 0.79 9.46 -3.32
N LEU A 95 1.81 10.12 -2.79
CA LEU A 95 2.88 10.72 -3.58
C LEU A 95 3.75 9.65 -4.25
N SER A 96 4.08 8.58 -3.52
CA SER A 96 4.82 7.44 -4.08
C SER A 96 4.09 6.82 -5.26
N LEU A 97 2.77 6.68 -5.18
CA LEU A 97 1.94 6.15 -6.27
C LEU A 97 1.85 7.12 -7.46
N ARG A 98 1.77 8.43 -7.22
CA ARG A 98 1.76 9.44 -8.29
C ARG A 98 3.09 9.49 -9.06
N HIS A 99 4.21 9.30 -8.37
CA HIS A 99 5.54 9.46 -8.94
C HIS A 99 6.15 8.17 -9.50
N ILE A 100 5.41 7.05 -9.51
CA ILE A 100 5.96 5.78 -9.95
C ILE A 100 6.10 5.65 -11.48
N TYR A 101 5.30 6.41 -12.23
CA TYR A 101 5.29 6.40 -13.71
C TYR A 101 5.11 5.00 -14.34
N LYS A 102 4.48 4.09 -13.61
CA LYS A 102 4.07 2.76 -14.09
C LYS A 102 2.60 2.54 -13.76
N PRO A 103 1.86 1.77 -14.57
CA PRO A 103 0.50 1.42 -14.22
C PRO A 103 0.44 0.71 -12.86
N VAL A 104 -0.44 1.21 -11.99
CA VAL A 104 -0.77 0.59 -10.70
C VAL A 104 -2.23 0.18 -10.71
N ILE A 105 -2.51 -1.06 -10.38
CA ILE A 105 -3.86 -1.63 -10.35
C ILE A 105 -4.16 -2.08 -8.93
N CYS A 106 -5.21 -1.53 -8.31
CA CYS A 106 -5.73 -2.06 -7.06
C CYS A 106 -6.71 -3.21 -7.33
N LYS A 107 -6.37 -4.41 -6.84
CA LYS A 107 -7.24 -5.60 -6.85
C LYS A 107 -7.96 -5.70 -5.51
N ILE A 108 -9.21 -5.27 -5.46
CA ILE A 108 -9.97 -5.01 -4.24
C ILE A 108 -10.97 -6.14 -4.00
N GLN A 109 -10.68 -7.00 -3.01
CA GLN A 109 -11.55 -8.12 -2.63
C GLN A 109 -12.51 -7.77 -1.49
N GLY A 110 -12.38 -6.60 -0.88
CA GLY A 110 -13.19 -6.21 0.27
C GLY A 110 -13.20 -4.70 0.50
N SER A 111 -13.68 -4.26 1.64
CA SER A 111 -13.88 -2.84 1.93
C SER A 111 -12.57 -2.04 1.97
N VAL A 112 -12.65 -0.81 1.49
CA VAL A 112 -11.60 0.22 1.51
C VAL A 112 -12.05 1.37 2.40
N LEU A 113 -11.35 1.59 3.50
CA LEU A 113 -11.78 2.53 4.52
C LEU A 113 -10.72 3.61 4.78
N ALA A 114 -11.19 4.81 5.09
CA ALA A 114 -10.36 5.91 5.56
C ALA A 114 -9.19 6.23 4.60
N GLY A 115 -7.99 6.45 5.13
CA GLY A 115 -6.78 6.73 4.34
C GLY A 115 -6.41 5.68 3.30
N ALA A 116 -6.99 4.46 3.35
CA ALA A 116 -6.80 3.47 2.30
C ALA A 116 -7.39 3.91 0.95
N LEU A 117 -8.36 4.81 0.95
CA LEU A 117 -8.91 5.41 -0.26
C LEU A 117 -7.83 6.10 -1.10
N LEU A 118 -6.79 6.65 -0.45
CA LEU A 118 -5.66 7.28 -1.15
C LEU A 118 -4.89 6.31 -2.06
N MET A 119 -4.76 5.04 -1.68
CA MET A 119 -4.14 4.05 -2.56
C MET A 119 -4.98 3.84 -3.82
N VAL A 120 -6.30 3.77 -3.66
CA VAL A 120 -7.23 3.54 -4.78
C VAL A 120 -7.31 4.76 -5.69
N THR A 121 -7.47 5.95 -5.13
CA THR A 121 -7.62 7.20 -5.91
C THR A 121 -6.33 7.62 -6.63
N ASN A 122 -5.16 7.19 -6.14
CA ASN A 122 -3.86 7.44 -6.78
C ASN A 122 -3.35 6.24 -7.61
N SER A 123 -4.13 5.17 -7.74
CA SER A 123 -3.85 4.08 -8.67
C SER A 123 -4.34 4.42 -10.08
N THR A 124 -3.76 3.76 -11.09
CA THR A 124 -4.18 3.95 -12.50
C THR A 124 -5.56 3.32 -12.73
N HIS A 125 -5.80 2.16 -12.11
CA HIS A 125 -7.06 1.41 -12.21
C HIS A 125 -7.38 0.75 -10.88
N ALA A 126 -8.69 0.55 -10.63
CA ALA A 126 -9.19 -0.24 -9.52
C ALA A 126 -10.21 -1.26 -10.04
N ILE A 127 -10.04 -2.51 -9.63
CA ILE A 127 -10.97 -3.60 -9.93
C ILE A 127 -11.45 -4.12 -8.58
N SER A 128 -12.74 -4.09 -8.34
CA SER A 128 -13.32 -4.52 -7.06
C SER A 128 -14.41 -5.55 -7.22
N VAL A 129 -14.60 -6.35 -6.19
CA VAL A 129 -15.81 -7.16 -6.05
C VAL A 129 -17.01 -6.24 -5.83
N ASN A 130 -18.19 -6.70 -6.20
CA ASN A 130 -19.44 -5.93 -6.11
C ASN A 130 -19.91 -5.69 -4.66
N THR A 131 -19.36 -6.46 -3.70
CA THR A 131 -19.65 -6.34 -2.27
C THR A 131 -18.72 -5.36 -1.53
N ALA A 132 -17.67 -4.87 -2.20
CA ALA A 132 -16.72 -3.94 -1.59
C ALA A 132 -17.40 -2.61 -1.22
N LYS A 133 -17.08 -2.09 -0.04
CA LYS A 133 -17.57 -0.79 0.45
C LYS A 133 -16.40 0.19 0.48
N PHE A 134 -16.66 1.39 -0.02
CA PHE A 134 -15.72 2.51 0.01
C PHE A 134 -16.25 3.55 0.97
N SER A 135 -15.49 3.90 2.00
CA SER A 135 -15.99 4.78 3.06
C SER A 135 -14.87 5.57 3.74
N ALA A 136 -15.19 6.81 4.09
CA ALA A 136 -14.38 7.68 4.96
C ALA A 136 -15.04 7.78 6.35
N PRO A 137 -14.84 6.77 7.23
CA PRO A 137 -15.54 6.67 8.53
C PRO A 137 -15.00 7.62 9.59
N GLU A 138 -14.02 8.45 9.29
CA GLU A 138 -13.38 9.39 10.22
C GLU A 138 -14.40 10.30 10.89
N ILE A 139 -15.42 10.71 10.17
CA ILE A 139 -16.48 11.58 10.67
C ILE A 139 -17.25 10.97 11.85
N HIS A 140 -17.44 9.64 11.87
CA HIS A 140 -18.09 8.94 12.99
C HIS A 140 -17.26 8.95 14.28
N ARG A 141 -15.99 9.33 14.18
CA ARG A 141 -15.04 9.46 15.30
C ARG A 141 -14.73 10.92 15.62
N GLY A 142 -15.49 11.87 15.07
CA GLY A 142 -15.24 13.30 15.22
C GLY A 142 -13.96 13.78 14.53
N LEU A 143 -13.42 13.01 13.59
CA LEU A 143 -12.23 13.37 12.83
C LEU A 143 -12.65 13.87 11.45
N TRP A 144 -11.99 14.91 10.98
CA TRP A 144 -12.15 15.38 9.60
C TRP A 144 -11.27 14.52 8.66
N PRO A 145 -11.81 13.96 7.57
CA PRO A 145 -11.06 13.12 6.65
C PRO A 145 -10.12 13.95 5.75
N PHE A 146 -9.28 14.76 6.38
CA PHE A 146 -8.45 15.78 5.74
C PHE A 146 -7.62 15.26 4.57
N MET A 147 -6.94 14.12 4.76
CA MET A 147 -6.07 13.56 3.72
C MET A 147 -6.84 12.93 2.55
N VAL A 148 -8.06 12.47 2.79
CA VAL A 148 -8.87 11.77 1.77
C VAL A 148 -9.64 12.76 0.90
N MET A 149 -9.85 13.98 1.38
CA MET A 149 -10.64 15.02 0.72
C MET A 149 -9.81 16.17 0.13
N ALA A 150 -8.48 16.11 0.29
CA ALA A 150 -7.56 17.14 -0.21
C ALA A 150 -7.20 16.95 -1.70
#